data_f49f6fd889b1bf10dad2dab54f840c35
#
_entry.id   f49f6fd889b1bf10dad2dab54f840c35
#
_cell.length_a   1.000
_cell.length_b   1.000
_cell.length_c   1.000
_cell.angle_alpha   90.00
_cell.angle_beta   90.00
_cell.angle_gamma   90.00
#
_symmetry.space_group_name_H-M   'P 1'
#
loop_
_entity.id
_entity.type
_entity.pdbx_description
1 polymer ?
#
loop_
_entity_poly.entity_id
_entity_poly.type
_entity_poly.pdbx_seq_one_letter_code
_entity_poly.pdbx_strand_id
1 'polypeptide(L)'
;GIDFTGNTYPGAQVPFGMVQLSPDNGLPGWDRISGYFYPDTTIAGFSHTHLSGTGAGDLYDISFMPVTRPYKEAPAPLGVYSTFSHNDEMASAGYYRVLLKDYNINVELTATERCGIQRYTFPKAEASVFLNLKKAMNWDFTLDSYIEVVDSMTIRGYRFSQGWSPLQHVYFETHFSKPFMACHMDTTSIVTKDRGRIGTAYIARFDFNTEKDEEILVTTGISGVSMEGAGKNLRAEVSKDDFDYYQAQAAKTWN
;
A
#
# COMPACT_ATOMS: atom_id res chain seq x y z
N GLY A 1 23.63 21.65 6.11
CA GLY A 1 23.58 20.22 5.98
C GLY A 1 23.34 19.83 4.55
N ILE A 2 24.07 18.85 4.08
CA ILE A 2 23.80 18.31 2.75
C ILE A 2 22.51 17.51 2.92
N ASP A 3 21.46 18.02 2.31
CA ASP A 3 20.19 17.33 2.24
C ASP A 3 20.32 16.22 1.18
N PHE A 4 20.47 14.97 1.63
CA PHE A 4 20.57 13.80 0.74
C PHE A 4 19.20 13.30 0.31
N THR A 5 18.14 13.97 0.68
CA THR A 5 16.80 13.49 0.47
C THR A 5 16.26 14.05 -0.83
N GLY A 6 16.29 13.25 -1.87
CA GLY A 6 15.59 13.56 -3.12
C GLY A 6 14.08 13.53 -2.94
N ASN A 7 13.59 13.06 -1.80
CA ASN A 7 12.16 12.81 -1.54
C ASN A 7 11.51 12.05 -2.70
N THR A 8 12.12 10.94 -3.06
CA THR A 8 11.66 10.04 -4.11
C THR A 8 11.37 8.66 -3.50
N TYR A 9 10.43 7.95 -4.08
CA TYR A 9 10.11 6.58 -3.68
C TYR A 9 10.69 5.58 -4.70
N PRO A 10 11.09 4.37 -4.24
CA PRO A 10 11.69 3.34 -5.11
C PRO A 10 10.64 2.46 -5.81
N GLY A 11 9.36 2.69 -5.57
CA GLY A 11 8.28 1.79 -5.93
C GLY A 11 7.97 1.70 -7.42
N ALA A 12 7.07 0.79 -7.72
CA ALA A 12 6.65 0.48 -9.08
C ALA A 12 5.61 1.48 -9.60
N GLN A 13 5.82 1.99 -10.79
CA GLN A 13 4.87 2.80 -11.55
C GLN A 13 5.10 2.64 -13.05
N VAL A 14 4.11 3.02 -13.85
CA VAL A 14 4.28 3.24 -15.29
C VAL A 14 4.28 4.75 -15.60
N PRO A 15 4.81 5.19 -16.75
CA PRO A 15 4.80 6.60 -17.12
C PRO A 15 3.36 7.18 -17.07
N PHE A 16 3.20 8.30 -16.34
CA PHE A 16 1.94 9.03 -16.18
C PHE A 16 0.79 8.23 -15.56
N GLY A 17 1.06 7.07 -14.94
CA GLY A 17 0.05 6.28 -14.23
C GLY A 17 -0.49 6.99 -12.98
N MET A 18 -1.73 6.68 -12.61
CA MET A 18 -2.33 7.10 -11.33
C MET A 18 -1.72 6.36 -10.12
N VAL A 19 -1.16 5.17 -10.37
CA VAL A 19 -0.59 4.33 -9.31
C VAL A 19 0.91 4.57 -9.19
N GLN A 20 1.34 4.87 -7.98
CA GLN A 20 2.73 4.91 -7.51
C GLN A 20 2.83 3.94 -6.33
N LEU A 21 2.95 2.64 -6.63
CA LEU A 21 2.94 1.58 -5.63
C LEU A 21 4.32 1.43 -4.99
N SER A 22 4.45 1.81 -3.72
CA SER A 22 5.76 1.93 -3.07
C SER A 22 5.72 1.55 -1.59
N PRO A 23 6.86 1.12 -1.02
CA PRO A 23 6.98 0.93 0.41
C PRO A 23 6.86 2.26 1.17
N ASP A 24 6.24 2.17 2.34
CA ASP A 24 6.19 3.23 3.34
C ASP A 24 7.02 2.83 4.55
N ASN A 25 8.00 3.65 4.95
CA ASN A 25 8.80 3.38 6.14
C ASN A 25 8.02 3.50 7.46
N GLY A 26 6.90 4.24 7.47
CA GLY A 26 5.97 4.32 8.59
C GLY A 26 6.26 5.44 9.59
N LEU A 27 7.35 6.17 9.42
CA LEU A 27 7.72 7.30 10.28
C LEU A 27 7.46 8.64 9.57
N PRO A 28 6.97 9.67 10.29
CA PRO A 28 6.80 11.01 9.73
C PRO A 28 8.13 11.75 9.66
N GLY A 29 8.19 12.77 8.84
CA GLY A 29 9.32 13.69 8.76
C GLY A 29 9.48 14.34 7.39
N TRP A 30 10.17 15.47 7.36
CA TRP A 30 10.43 16.19 6.11
C TRP A 30 11.18 15.32 5.08
N ASP A 31 12.15 14.53 5.54
CA ASP A 31 12.94 13.65 4.69
C ASP A 31 12.16 12.40 4.22
N ARG A 32 10.92 12.22 4.70
CA ARG A 32 10.04 11.09 4.42
C ARG A 32 8.77 11.49 3.70
N ILE A 33 8.78 12.64 3.04
CA ILE A 33 7.61 13.17 2.31
C ILE A 33 7.14 12.21 1.21
N SER A 34 8.06 11.47 0.60
CA SER A 34 7.71 10.46 -0.42
C SER A 34 7.26 9.11 0.15
N GLY A 35 7.16 8.96 1.48
CA GLY A 35 6.88 7.69 2.16
C GLY A 35 8.12 6.85 2.44
N TYR A 36 9.20 7.07 1.72
CA TYR A 36 10.44 6.31 1.81
C TYR A 36 11.64 7.21 2.10
N PHE A 37 12.47 6.77 3.03
CA PHE A 37 13.74 7.40 3.36
C PHE A 37 14.83 6.34 3.46
N TYR A 38 15.82 6.39 2.59
CA TYR A 38 16.83 5.33 2.44
C TYR A 38 17.53 4.91 3.75
N PRO A 39 17.87 5.80 4.71
CA PRO A 39 18.45 5.37 5.98
C PRO A 39 17.53 4.58 6.92
N ASP A 40 16.21 4.56 6.66
CA ASP A 40 15.27 3.83 7.50
C ASP A 40 15.38 2.32 7.26
N THR A 41 15.08 1.53 8.30
CA THR A 41 15.22 0.06 8.29
C THR A 41 13.88 -0.65 8.55
N THR A 42 12.77 0.10 8.48
CA THR A 42 11.41 -0.43 8.69
C THR A 42 10.53 -0.18 7.49
N ILE A 43 9.60 -1.09 7.25
CA ILE A 43 8.47 -0.94 6.32
C ILE A 43 7.20 -1.21 7.10
N ALA A 44 6.22 -0.31 6.98
CA ALA A 44 4.92 -0.40 7.65
C ALA A 44 3.75 -0.52 6.65
N GLY A 45 4.03 -0.76 5.39
CA GLY A 45 3.04 -1.02 4.35
C GLY A 45 3.52 -0.63 2.96
N PHE A 46 2.65 -0.90 2.00
CA PHE A 46 2.83 -0.59 0.59
C PHE A 46 1.57 0.13 0.10
N SER A 47 1.66 1.44 -0.08
CA SER A 47 0.52 2.25 -0.53
C SER A 47 0.56 2.52 -2.04
N HIS A 48 -0.61 2.87 -2.60
CA HIS A 48 -0.81 2.96 -4.04
C HIS A 48 -0.56 4.36 -4.60
N THR A 49 -0.42 5.36 -3.74
CA THR A 49 -0.25 6.75 -4.16
C THR A 49 0.88 7.42 -3.39
N HIS A 50 1.79 8.05 -4.12
CA HIS A 50 2.94 8.77 -3.57
C HIS A 50 3.24 10.03 -4.38
N LEU A 51 3.84 11.02 -3.75
CA LEU A 51 4.42 12.18 -4.41
C LEU A 51 5.95 12.08 -4.40
N SER A 52 6.56 12.50 -5.49
CA SER A 52 8.01 12.70 -5.58
C SER A 52 8.35 14.16 -5.43
N GLY A 53 9.45 14.46 -4.75
CA GLY A 53 9.91 15.81 -4.52
C GLY A 53 9.48 16.37 -3.16
N THR A 54 9.99 17.56 -2.85
CA THR A 54 9.71 18.24 -1.60
C THR A 54 8.46 19.11 -1.71
N GLY A 55 7.76 19.29 -0.60
CA GLY A 55 6.72 20.31 -0.45
C GLY A 55 5.34 19.83 -0.03
N ALA A 56 4.92 18.63 -0.38
CA ALA A 56 3.61 18.10 0.01
C ALA A 56 3.74 16.70 0.59
N GLY A 57 3.25 16.50 1.80
CA GLY A 57 3.26 15.21 2.50
C GLY A 57 1.89 14.52 2.45
N ASP A 58 1.23 14.60 1.30
CA ASP A 58 -0.09 14.03 1.06
C ASP A 58 0.02 12.64 0.44
N LEU A 59 -1.12 11.95 0.30
CA LEU A 59 -1.33 10.64 -0.31
C LEU A 59 -1.11 9.48 0.68
N TYR A 60 -0.43 8.40 0.27
CA TYR A 60 -0.28 7.12 0.99
C TYR A 60 -1.59 6.36 1.10
N ASP A 61 -2.40 6.45 0.04
CA ASP A 61 -3.71 5.82 0.01
C ASP A 61 -3.60 4.31 -0.22
N ILE A 62 -4.54 3.58 0.38
CA ILE A 62 -4.74 2.14 0.18
C ILE A 62 -3.46 1.35 0.46
N SER A 63 -3.04 1.38 1.73
CA SER A 63 -1.80 0.75 2.18
C SER A 63 -2.03 -0.68 2.66
N PHE A 64 -1.36 -1.65 2.04
CA PHE A 64 -1.35 -3.05 2.45
C PHE A 64 -0.06 -3.43 3.17
N MET A 65 -0.17 -4.32 4.18
CA MET A 65 0.98 -4.88 4.90
C MET A 65 0.77 -6.38 5.13
N PRO A 66 1.53 -7.26 4.45
CA PRO A 66 1.50 -8.69 4.72
C PRO A 66 2.34 -9.04 5.95
N VAL A 67 1.85 -9.98 6.76
CA VAL A 67 2.52 -10.45 7.97
C VAL A 67 2.27 -11.94 8.19
N THR A 68 3.12 -12.58 9.04
CA THR A 68 2.83 -13.87 9.66
C THR A 68 2.62 -13.69 11.17
N ARG A 69 1.94 -14.62 11.84
CA ARG A 69 1.76 -14.59 13.27
C ARG A 69 2.92 -15.27 14.03
N PRO A 70 3.35 -14.70 15.18
CA PRO A 70 2.93 -13.42 15.73
C PRO A 70 3.51 -12.25 14.93
N TYR A 71 2.76 -11.16 14.80
CA TYR A 71 3.24 -9.96 14.11
C TYR A 71 3.69 -8.88 15.11
N LYS A 72 4.55 -7.98 14.63
CA LYS A 72 5.05 -6.83 15.39
C LYS A 72 4.14 -5.63 15.19
N GLU A 73 3.83 -4.97 16.28
CA GLU A 73 3.08 -3.73 16.28
C GLU A 73 3.74 -2.75 17.25
N ALA A 74 3.90 -1.53 16.83
CA ALA A 74 4.40 -0.42 17.63
C ALA A 74 3.33 0.67 17.78
N PRO A 75 3.45 1.55 18.77
CA PRO A 75 2.58 2.73 18.87
C PRO A 75 2.58 3.55 17.57
N ALA A 76 1.47 4.25 17.31
CA ALA A 76 1.40 5.18 16.18
C ALA A 76 2.59 6.17 16.20
N PRO A 77 3.12 6.55 15.03
CA PRO A 77 2.54 6.36 13.70
C PRO A 77 2.90 5.04 13.02
N LEU A 78 3.82 4.24 13.55
CA LEU A 78 4.36 3.07 12.86
C LEU A 78 3.31 1.95 12.66
N GLY A 79 2.59 1.56 13.73
CA GLY A 79 1.61 0.48 13.67
C GLY A 79 2.26 -0.88 13.41
N VAL A 80 1.65 -1.68 12.57
CA VAL A 80 2.20 -2.99 12.12
C VAL A 80 3.35 -2.73 11.15
N TYR A 81 4.49 -3.39 11.37
CA TYR A 81 5.71 -3.16 10.59
C TYR A 81 6.60 -4.40 10.50
N SER A 82 7.55 -4.37 9.59
CA SER A 82 8.69 -5.29 9.53
C SER A 82 10.00 -4.54 9.37
N THR A 83 11.08 -5.10 9.86
CA THR A 83 12.43 -4.68 9.49
C THR A 83 12.79 -5.23 8.11
N PHE A 84 13.67 -4.51 7.39
CA PHE A 84 14.22 -4.92 6.10
C PHE A 84 15.70 -4.56 5.99
N SER A 85 16.32 -4.92 4.88
CA SER A 85 17.71 -4.56 4.56
C SER A 85 17.81 -4.22 3.09
N HIS A 86 18.60 -3.18 2.75
CA HIS A 86 18.87 -2.82 1.36
C HIS A 86 19.59 -3.91 0.57
N ASN A 87 20.25 -4.86 1.25
CA ASN A 87 20.83 -6.03 0.59
C ASN A 87 19.76 -6.99 0.03
N ASP A 88 18.55 -6.91 0.58
CA ASP A 88 17.39 -7.74 0.22
C ASP A 88 16.32 -6.92 -0.52
N GLU A 89 16.68 -5.72 -0.99
CA GLU A 89 15.84 -4.77 -1.69
C GLU A 89 16.31 -4.60 -3.14
N MET A 90 15.37 -4.44 -4.06
CA MET A 90 15.65 -4.18 -5.47
C MET A 90 14.58 -3.27 -6.05
N ALA A 91 15.02 -2.25 -6.79
CA ALA A 91 14.14 -1.35 -7.54
C ALA A 91 14.60 -1.23 -8.99
N SER A 92 13.66 -1.22 -9.91
CA SER A 92 13.87 -0.91 -11.32
C SER A 92 12.60 -0.28 -11.91
N ALA A 93 12.67 0.23 -13.11
CA ALA A 93 11.53 0.85 -13.78
C ALA A 93 10.33 -0.13 -13.83
N GLY A 94 9.22 0.24 -13.20
CA GLY A 94 8.01 -0.58 -13.13
C GLY A 94 8.03 -1.75 -12.15
N TYR A 95 9.08 -1.89 -11.33
CA TYR A 95 9.21 -3.01 -10.41
C TYR A 95 9.94 -2.63 -9.11
N TYR A 96 9.48 -3.20 -8.00
CA TYR A 96 10.14 -3.14 -6.70
C TYR A 96 10.02 -4.49 -6.00
N ARG A 97 11.05 -4.86 -5.23
CA ARG A 97 11.06 -6.07 -4.41
C ARG A 97 11.77 -5.83 -3.09
N VAL A 98 11.30 -6.46 -2.01
CA VAL A 98 11.94 -6.45 -0.69
C VAL A 98 11.57 -7.69 0.11
N LEU A 99 12.50 -8.15 0.97
CA LEU A 99 12.23 -9.16 1.99
C LEU A 99 11.83 -8.50 3.31
N LEU A 100 10.63 -8.79 3.79
CA LEU A 100 10.18 -8.47 5.14
C LEU A 100 10.79 -9.47 6.12
N LYS A 101 11.88 -9.08 6.78
CA LYS A 101 12.74 -10.01 7.56
C LYS A 101 12.04 -10.63 8.75
N ASP A 102 11.16 -9.87 9.42
CA ASP A 102 10.48 -10.35 10.62
C ASP A 102 9.45 -11.44 10.32
N TYR A 103 9.00 -11.54 9.07
CA TYR A 103 7.96 -12.47 8.62
C TYR A 103 8.44 -13.46 7.58
N ASN A 104 9.66 -13.28 7.06
CA ASN A 104 10.18 -14.06 5.93
C ASN A 104 9.22 -14.05 4.73
N ILE A 105 8.67 -12.87 4.42
CA ILE A 105 7.79 -12.65 3.28
C ILE A 105 8.55 -11.86 2.22
N ASN A 106 8.65 -12.41 1.01
CA ASN A 106 9.10 -11.64 -0.14
C ASN A 106 7.92 -10.87 -0.71
N VAL A 107 8.09 -9.56 -0.86
CA VAL A 107 7.11 -8.65 -1.46
C VAL A 107 7.64 -8.17 -2.79
N GLU A 108 6.82 -8.27 -3.82
CA GLU A 108 7.11 -7.76 -5.15
C GLU A 108 5.97 -6.87 -5.61
N LEU A 109 6.30 -5.75 -6.23
CA LEU A 109 5.35 -4.74 -6.67
C LEU A 109 5.54 -4.45 -8.16
N THR A 110 4.43 -4.36 -8.89
CA THR A 110 4.36 -3.80 -10.23
C THR A 110 3.07 -3.02 -10.41
N ALA A 111 2.92 -2.27 -11.48
CA ALA A 111 1.75 -1.43 -11.71
C ALA A 111 1.37 -1.37 -13.18
N THR A 112 0.10 -1.08 -13.42
CA THR A 112 -0.42 -0.54 -14.68
C THR A 112 -0.79 0.93 -14.49
N GLU A 113 -1.48 1.56 -15.41
CA GLU A 113 -1.84 2.97 -15.31
C GLU A 113 -2.71 3.27 -14.07
N ARG A 114 -3.65 2.36 -13.73
CA ARG A 114 -4.66 2.55 -12.68
C ARG A 114 -4.76 1.39 -11.69
N CYS A 115 -3.87 0.40 -11.81
CA CYS A 115 -3.87 -0.74 -10.91
C CYS A 115 -2.48 -1.00 -10.33
N GLY A 116 -2.45 -1.29 -9.04
CA GLY A 116 -1.29 -1.83 -8.35
C GLY A 116 -1.40 -3.35 -8.22
N ILE A 117 -0.31 -4.05 -8.44
CA ILE A 117 -0.24 -5.51 -8.38
C ILE A 117 0.88 -5.87 -7.42
N GLN A 118 0.52 -6.53 -6.33
CA GLN A 118 1.45 -6.95 -5.29
C GLN A 118 1.47 -8.48 -5.23
N ARG A 119 2.66 -9.07 -5.25
CA ARG A 119 2.89 -10.49 -5.02
C ARG A 119 3.56 -10.68 -3.68
N TYR A 120 2.96 -11.49 -2.82
CA TYR A 120 3.50 -11.86 -1.53
C TYR A 120 3.82 -13.35 -1.52
N THR A 121 5.10 -13.70 -1.39
CA THR A 121 5.53 -15.09 -1.22
C THR A 121 5.67 -15.37 0.27
N PHE A 122 4.81 -16.21 0.80
CA PHE A 122 4.73 -16.51 2.22
C PHE A 122 5.49 -17.80 2.59
N PRO A 123 6.04 -17.88 3.82
CA PRO A 123 6.38 -19.18 4.41
C PRO A 123 5.10 -19.94 4.79
N LYS A 124 5.25 -21.19 5.21
CA LYS A 124 4.12 -21.91 5.85
C LYS A 124 3.80 -21.26 7.19
N ALA A 125 2.63 -20.63 7.31
CA ALA A 125 2.24 -19.86 8.49
C ALA A 125 0.72 -19.60 8.57
N GLU A 126 0.28 -19.16 9.75
CA GLU A 126 -0.91 -18.32 9.88
C GLU A 126 -0.51 -16.91 9.42
N ALA A 127 -1.02 -16.52 8.27
CA ALA A 127 -0.68 -15.26 7.63
C ALA A 127 -1.85 -14.27 7.68
N SER A 128 -1.55 -13.00 7.58
CA SER A 128 -2.57 -11.96 7.44
C SER A 128 -2.08 -10.86 6.51
N VAL A 129 -3.03 -10.21 5.85
CA VAL A 129 -2.78 -8.97 5.09
C VAL A 129 -3.61 -7.86 5.74
N PHE A 130 -2.94 -6.83 6.23
CA PHE A 130 -3.60 -5.63 6.73
C PHE A 130 -3.87 -4.66 5.60
N LEU A 131 -5.04 -4.04 5.61
CA LEU A 131 -5.37 -2.84 4.84
C LEU A 131 -5.53 -1.67 5.81
N ASN A 132 -4.72 -0.64 5.65
CA ASN A 132 -4.73 0.53 6.52
C ASN A 132 -5.18 1.78 5.73
N LEU A 133 -6.40 2.24 5.99
CA LEU A 133 -6.95 3.48 5.42
C LEU A 133 -6.76 4.70 6.35
N LYS A 134 -6.18 4.50 7.53
CA LYS A 134 -5.84 5.56 8.48
C LYS A 134 -4.52 6.24 8.13
N LYS A 135 -3.67 5.57 7.34
CA LYS A 135 -2.28 5.95 7.20
C LYS A 135 -2.14 7.39 6.70
N ALA A 136 -1.47 8.17 7.50
CA ALA A 136 -1.02 9.51 7.20
C ALA A 136 0.42 9.60 7.68
N MET A 137 1.36 9.82 6.77
CA MET A 137 2.79 9.81 7.09
C MET A 137 3.25 11.16 7.59
N ASN A 138 2.69 12.25 7.10
CA ASN A 138 3.09 13.61 7.46
C ASN A 138 1.87 14.43 7.88
N TRP A 139 1.40 15.33 7.04
CA TRP A 139 0.27 16.23 7.35
C TRP A 139 -1.02 15.90 6.60
N ASP A 140 -1.02 14.84 5.83
CA ASP A 140 -2.23 14.27 5.28
C ASP A 140 -3.10 13.68 6.41
N PHE A 141 -4.40 13.79 6.27
CA PHE A 141 -5.36 13.39 7.29
C PHE A 141 -6.56 12.71 6.64
N THR A 142 -6.90 11.52 7.10
CA THR A 142 -8.10 10.81 6.65
C THR A 142 -9.35 11.47 7.23
N LEU A 143 -10.21 11.99 6.37
CA LEU A 143 -11.50 12.57 6.71
C LEU A 143 -12.56 11.49 6.90
N ASP A 144 -12.59 10.54 5.98
CA ASP A 144 -13.53 9.43 5.96
C ASP A 144 -12.94 8.26 5.18
N SER A 145 -13.35 7.05 5.53
CA SER A 145 -13.01 5.86 4.80
C SER A 145 -14.09 4.80 4.93
N TYR A 146 -14.09 3.85 4.01
CA TYR A 146 -15.06 2.78 3.97
C TYR A 146 -14.44 1.51 3.38
N ILE A 147 -14.83 0.35 3.91
CA ILE A 147 -14.48 -0.96 3.37
C ILE A 147 -15.74 -1.80 3.32
N GLU A 148 -15.98 -2.43 2.17
CA GLU A 148 -17.01 -3.42 1.94
C GLU A 148 -16.36 -4.74 1.51
N VAL A 149 -16.72 -5.82 2.16
CA VAL A 149 -16.38 -7.19 1.72
C VAL A 149 -17.45 -7.62 0.72
N VAL A 150 -17.06 -7.76 -0.54
CA VAL A 150 -17.97 -8.20 -1.62
C VAL A 150 -18.12 -9.72 -1.60
N ASP A 151 -16.99 -10.42 -1.47
CA ASP A 151 -16.90 -11.88 -1.31
C ASP A 151 -15.59 -12.24 -0.61
N SER A 152 -15.26 -13.54 -0.52
CA SER A 152 -14.05 -14.03 0.16
C SER A 152 -12.73 -13.68 -0.55
N MET A 153 -12.77 -13.08 -1.73
CA MET A 153 -11.60 -12.68 -2.53
C MET A 153 -11.62 -11.22 -2.91
N THR A 154 -12.75 -10.52 -2.72
CA THR A 154 -12.96 -9.17 -3.25
C THR A 154 -13.41 -8.20 -2.17
N ILE A 155 -12.73 -7.09 -2.08
CA ILE A 155 -13.11 -5.96 -1.23
C ILE A 155 -13.14 -4.69 -2.07
N ARG A 156 -13.93 -3.72 -1.65
CA ARG A 156 -13.92 -2.37 -2.24
C ARG A 156 -14.16 -1.31 -1.19
N GLY A 157 -13.85 -0.06 -1.51
CA GLY A 157 -14.03 1.03 -0.57
C GLY A 157 -13.46 2.33 -1.06
N TYR A 158 -13.21 3.22 -0.11
CA TYR A 158 -12.60 4.52 -0.38
C TYR A 158 -11.82 5.04 0.82
N ARG A 159 -10.91 5.97 0.54
CA ARG A 159 -10.28 6.87 1.50
C ARG A 159 -10.44 8.30 1.00
N PHE A 160 -11.02 9.16 1.83
CA PHE A 160 -11.09 10.60 1.63
C PHE A 160 -10.14 11.26 2.59
N SER A 161 -9.30 12.12 2.08
CA SER A 161 -8.25 12.74 2.87
C SER A 161 -8.10 14.23 2.58
N GLN A 162 -7.37 14.89 3.45
CA GLN A 162 -7.01 16.29 3.35
C GLN A 162 -5.58 16.48 3.84
N GLY A 163 -4.82 17.22 3.05
CA GLY A 163 -3.50 17.67 3.37
C GLY A 163 -3.25 19.03 2.74
N TRP A 164 -2.32 19.09 1.81
CA TRP A 164 -2.17 20.22 0.90
C TRP A 164 -3.40 20.37 0.00
N SER A 165 -3.86 19.26 -0.57
CA SER A 165 -5.17 19.21 -1.21
C SER A 165 -6.26 19.37 -0.15
N PRO A 166 -7.24 20.29 -0.33
CA PRO A 166 -8.32 20.48 0.62
C PRO A 166 -9.27 19.28 0.71
N LEU A 167 -9.35 18.49 -0.34
CA LEU A 167 -10.16 17.28 -0.41
C LEU A 167 -9.60 16.36 -1.51
N GLN A 168 -9.30 15.12 -1.14
CA GLN A 168 -8.83 14.09 -2.04
C GLN A 168 -9.72 12.85 -1.89
N HIS A 169 -10.14 12.30 -2.99
CA HIS A 169 -10.95 11.10 -3.05
C HIS A 169 -10.18 10.00 -3.77
N VAL A 170 -9.97 8.87 -3.11
CA VAL A 170 -9.44 7.66 -3.72
C VAL A 170 -10.38 6.51 -3.40
N TYR A 171 -10.98 5.95 -4.44
CA TYR A 171 -11.80 4.75 -4.40
C TYR A 171 -10.96 3.56 -4.87
N PHE A 172 -11.26 2.37 -4.34
CA PHE A 172 -10.55 1.16 -4.71
C PHE A 172 -11.48 -0.04 -4.83
N GLU A 173 -11.06 -1.03 -5.62
CA GLU A 173 -11.52 -2.41 -5.59
C GLU A 173 -10.28 -3.31 -5.64
N THR A 174 -10.19 -4.25 -4.69
CA THR A 174 -9.05 -5.17 -4.55
C THR A 174 -9.51 -6.60 -4.67
N HIS A 175 -8.76 -7.38 -5.43
CA HIS A 175 -8.91 -8.82 -5.57
C HIS A 175 -7.69 -9.54 -4.99
N PHE A 176 -7.95 -10.57 -4.17
CA PHE A 176 -6.96 -11.50 -3.65
C PHE A 176 -7.01 -12.79 -4.48
N SER A 177 -5.87 -13.32 -4.92
CA SER A 177 -5.84 -14.58 -5.68
C SER A 177 -6.19 -15.82 -4.85
N LYS A 178 -6.27 -15.65 -3.52
CA LYS A 178 -6.66 -16.69 -2.56
C LYS A 178 -7.79 -16.19 -1.66
N PRO A 179 -8.83 -17.01 -1.39
CA PRO A 179 -9.87 -16.64 -0.45
C PRO A 179 -9.31 -16.44 0.96
N PHE A 180 -9.64 -15.32 1.60
CA PHE A 180 -9.37 -15.13 3.03
C PHE A 180 -10.41 -15.90 3.85
N MET A 181 -9.96 -16.45 4.99
CA MET A 181 -10.77 -17.25 5.90
C MET A 181 -11.60 -16.37 6.85
N ALA A 182 -11.07 -15.21 7.19
CA ALA A 182 -11.71 -14.26 8.10
C ALA A 182 -11.31 -12.84 7.73
N CYS A 183 -12.22 -11.90 8.02
CA CYS A 183 -11.97 -10.47 7.93
C CYS A 183 -12.30 -9.84 9.29
N HIS A 184 -11.36 -9.06 9.82
CA HIS A 184 -11.52 -8.28 11.05
C HIS A 184 -11.39 -6.81 10.69
N MET A 185 -12.36 -6.00 11.07
CA MET A 185 -12.38 -4.56 10.79
C MET A 185 -12.48 -3.78 12.09
N ASP A 186 -11.54 -2.87 12.28
CA ASP A 186 -11.54 -1.91 13.37
C ASP A 186 -11.75 -0.50 12.82
N THR A 187 -12.66 0.23 13.45
CA THR A 187 -12.86 1.66 13.19
C THR A 187 -12.12 2.48 14.21
N THR A 188 -11.32 3.42 13.76
CA THR A 188 -10.63 4.36 14.64
C THR A 188 -11.11 5.77 14.35
N SER A 189 -11.65 6.46 15.37
CA SER A 189 -11.87 7.92 15.25
C SER A 189 -10.53 8.63 15.28
N ILE A 190 -10.27 9.44 14.24
CA ILE A 190 -9.06 10.24 14.14
C ILE A 190 -9.41 11.67 14.53
N VAL A 191 -8.74 12.18 15.55
CA VAL A 191 -8.90 13.58 15.98
C VAL A 191 -7.63 14.34 15.64
N THR A 192 -7.71 15.38 14.79
CA THR A 192 -6.60 16.30 14.60
C THR A 192 -6.62 17.36 15.71
N LYS A 193 -5.53 17.48 16.44
CA LYS A 193 -5.38 18.50 17.47
C LYS A 193 -5.35 19.93 16.90
N ASP A 194 -4.84 20.10 15.68
CA ASP A 194 -4.55 21.44 15.13
C ASP A 194 -5.72 22.10 14.39
N ARG A 195 -6.78 21.37 14.00
CA ARG A 195 -7.88 21.93 13.22
C ARG A 195 -9.28 21.54 13.72
N GLY A 196 -9.36 20.86 14.85
CA GLY A 196 -10.65 20.45 15.45
C GLY A 196 -11.50 19.51 14.57
N ARG A 197 -10.88 18.80 13.63
CA ARG A 197 -11.58 17.87 12.72
C ARG A 197 -11.54 16.46 13.26
N ILE A 198 -12.64 15.76 13.08
CA ILE A 198 -12.79 14.36 13.42
C ILE A 198 -12.98 13.61 12.10
N GLY A 199 -12.12 12.63 11.85
CA GLY A 199 -12.24 11.69 10.74
C GLY A 199 -12.47 10.28 11.23
N THR A 200 -12.98 9.42 10.36
CA THR A 200 -13.15 7.98 10.62
C THR A 200 -12.26 7.20 9.67
N ALA A 201 -11.44 6.30 10.22
CA ALA A 201 -10.59 5.44 9.41
C ALA A 201 -10.77 3.98 9.78
N TYR A 202 -10.82 3.14 8.75
CA TYR A 202 -10.82 1.70 8.88
C TYR A 202 -9.42 1.12 8.79
N ILE A 203 -9.16 0.11 9.62
CA ILE A 203 -8.07 -0.83 9.46
C ILE A 203 -8.73 -2.20 9.38
N ALA A 204 -8.45 -2.93 8.30
CA ALA A 204 -8.93 -4.30 8.11
C ALA A 204 -7.76 -5.28 8.13
N ARG A 205 -8.00 -6.50 8.62
CA ARG A 205 -7.08 -7.63 8.58
C ARG A 205 -7.79 -8.82 7.94
N PHE A 206 -7.16 -9.36 6.92
CA PHE A 206 -7.63 -10.54 6.19
C PHE A 206 -6.71 -11.72 6.53
N ASP A 207 -7.27 -12.80 7.06
CA ASP A 207 -6.52 -13.94 7.57
C ASP A 207 -6.45 -15.08 6.54
N PHE A 208 -5.28 -15.69 6.41
CA PHE A 208 -4.98 -16.80 5.51
C PHE A 208 -4.19 -17.89 6.23
N ASN A 209 -4.31 -19.14 5.78
CA ASN A 209 -3.30 -20.16 6.04
C ASN A 209 -2.47 -20.34 4.78
N THR A 210 -1.15 -20.25 4.91
CA THR A 210 -0.23 -20.38 3.79
C THR A 210 0.65 -21.62 3.91
N GLU A 211 0.96 -22.24 2.78
CA GLU A 211 1.97 -23.26 2.67
C GLU A 211 3.34 -22.62 2.37
N LYS A 212 4.40 -23.43 2.39
CA LYS A 212 5.74 -22.95 2.09
C LYS A 212 5.83 -22.45 0.65
N ASP A 213 6.39 -21.25 0.49
CA ASP A 213 6.60 -20.57 -0.80
C ASP A 213 5.26 -20.30 -1.56
N GLU A 214 4.15 -20.21 -0.83
CA GLU A 214 2.86 -19.89 -1.43
C GLU A 214 2.76 -18.42 -1.79
N GLU A 215 2.35 -18.15 -3.03
CA GLU A 215 2.15 -16.80 -3.54
C GLU A 215 0.68 -16.37 -3.41
N ILE A 216 0.47 -15.17 -2.89
CA ILE A 216 -0.84 -14.50 -2.91
C ILE A 216 -0.67 -13.19 -3.67
N LEU A 217 -1.44 -13.03 -4.74
CA LEU A 217 -1.55 -11.76 -5.46
C LEU A 217 -2.62 -10.90 -4.82
N VAL A 218 -2.30 -9.62 -4.65
CA VAL A 218 -3.23 -8.58 -4.22
C VAL A 218 -3.25 -7.51 -5.30
N THR A 219 -4.32 -7.50 -6.09
CA THR A 219 -4.49 -6.59 -7.22
C THR A 219 -5.52 -5.53 -6.88
N THR A 220 -5.16 -4.26 -7.02
CA THR A 220 -6.01 -3.14 -6.63
C THR A 220 -6.15 -2.16 -7.76
N GLY A 221 -7.38 -1.99 -8.26
CA GLY A 221 -7.73 -0.87 -9.12
C GLY A 221 -8.10 0.36 -8.29
N ILE A 222 -7.66 1.54 -8.71
CA ILE A 222 -8.02 2.81 -8.07
C ILE A 222 -8.78 3.73 -9.03
N SER A 223 -9.56 4.65 -8.45
CA SER A 223 -10.32 5.67 -9.19
C SER A 223 -10.51 6.92 -8.32
N GLY A 224 -10.46 8.10 -8.91
CA GLY A 224 -10.85 9.36 -8.27
C GLY A 224 -12.36 9.65 -8.32
N VAL A 225 -13.16 8.74 -8.88
CA VAL A 225 -14.57 9.02 -9.21
C VAL A 225 -15.55 8.16 -8.41
N SER A 226 -15.35 6.82 -8.40
CA SER A 226 -16.25 5.90 -7.68
C SER A 226 -15.61 4.51 -7.48
N MET A 227 -16.21 3.70 -6.58
CA MET A 227 -15.83 2.30 -6.39
C MET A 227 -16.08 1.46 -7.65
N GLU A 228 -17.18 1.71 -8.36
CA GLU A 228 -17.47 1.06 -9.65
C GLU A 228 -16.43 1.43 -10.71
N GLY A 229 -15.93 2.67 -10.67
CA GLY A 229 -14.83 3.15 -11.52
C GLY A 229 -13.54 2.38 -11.24
N ALA A 230 -13.21 2.16 -9.96
CA ALA A 230 -12.05 1.37 -9.54
C ALA A 230 -12.15 -0.08 -10.04
N GLY A 231 -13.32 -0.72 -9.85
CA GLY A 231 -13.57 -2.07 -10.35
C GLY A 231 -13.53 -2.18 -11.88
N LYS A 232 -14.01 -1.15 -12.61
CA LYS A 232 -13.87 -1.10 -14.08
C LYS A 232 -12.41 -1.03 -14.50
N ASN A 233 -11.60 -0.20 -13.83
CA ASN A 233 -10.17 -0.07 -14.09
C ASN A 233 -9.46 -1.41 -13.83
N LEU A 234 -9.77 -2.07 -12.70
CA LEU A 234 -9.20 -3.38 -12.36
C LEU A 234 -9.48 -4.41 -13.45
N ARG A 235 -10.74 -4.59 -13.85
CA ARG A 235 -11.12 -5.55 -14.89
C ARG A 235 -10.59 -5.22 -16.29
N ALA A 236 -10.38 -3.93 -16.59
CA ALA A 236 -9.86 -3.51 -17.88
C ALA A 236 -8.34 -3.74 -18.01
N GLU A 237 -7.60 -3.55 -16.93
CA GLU A 237 -6.14 -3.57 -16.94
C GLU A 237 -5.53 -4.86 -16.40
N VAL A 238 -6.23 -5.56 -15.49
CA VAL A 238 -5.75 -6.80 -14.87
C VAL A 238 -6.72 -7.93 -15.16
N SER A 239 -6.46 -8.66 -16.24
CA SER A 239 -7.30 -9.77 -16.72
C SER A 239 -6.73 -11.16 -16.41
N LYS A 240 -5.56 -11.22 -15.77
CA LYS A 240 -4.82 -12.45 -15.46
C LYS A 240 -4.23 -12.38 -14.06
N ASP A 241 -4.14 -13.53 -13.39
CA ASP A 241 -3.35 -13.70 -12.17
C ASP A 241 -1.90 -14.07 -12.53
N ASP A 242 -1.22 -13.17 -13.24
CA ASP A 242 0.13 -13.37 -13.79
C ASP A 242 0.99 -12.12 -13.53
N PHE A 243 1.63 -12.09 -12.37
CA PHE A 243 2.47 -10.97 -11.95
C PHE A 243 3.59 -10.69 -12.96
N ASP A 244 4.26 -11.72 -13.43
CA ASP A 244 5.45 -11.59 -14.31
C ASP A 244 5.07 -10.99 -15.67
N TYR A 245 3.86 -11.29 -16.15
CA TYR A 245 3.32 -10.65 -17.34
C TYR A 245 3.22 -9.13 -17.15
N TYR A 246 2.64 -8.65 -16.04
CA TYR A 246 2.46 -7.22 -15.80
C TYR A 246 3.78 -6.51 -15.50
N GLN A 247 4.70 -7.16 -14.80
CA GLN A 247 6.06 -6.66 -14.60
C GLN A 247 6.77 -6.42 -15.94
N ALA A 248 6.70 -7.40 -16.85
CA ALA A 248 7.29 -7.26 -18.17
C ALA A 248 6.63 -6.15 -19.01
N GLN A 249 5.30 -5.98 -18.91
CA GLN A 249 4.60 -4.88 -19.58
C GLN A 249 5.01 -3.52 -18.99
N ALA A 250 5.04 -3.39 -17.66
CA ALA A 250 5.47 -2.16 -16.99
C ALA A 250 6.90 -1.77 -17.40
N ALA A 251 7.85 -2.70 -17.38
CA ALA A 251 9.21 -2.46 -17.83
C ALA A 251 9.29 -2.01 -19.30
N LYS A 252 8.45 -2.58 -20.17
CA LYS A 252 8.38 -2.22 -21.58
C LYS A 252 7.88 -0.80 -21.84
N THR A 253 7.00 -0.27 -20.98
CA THR A 253 6.47 1.10 -21.13
C THR A 253 7.50 2.18 -20.83
N TRP A 254 8.61 1.82 -20.18
CA TRP A 254 9.71 2.74 -19.86
C TRP A 254 10.82 2.77 -20.93
N ASN A 255 10.79 1.85 -21.88
CA ASN A 255 11.75 1.75 -23.00
C ASN A 255 11.14 2.31 -24.30
#